data_a4ffdcecc5f2854712805ea5c625d3dc
#
_entry.id   a4ffdcecc5f2854712805ea5c625d3dc
#
_cell.length_a   1.000
_cell.length_b   1.000
_cell.length_c   1.000
_cell.angle_alpha   90.00
_cell.angle_beta   90.00
_cell.angle_gamma   90.00
#
_symmetry.space_group_name_H-M   'P 1'
#
loop_
_entity.id
_entity.type
_entity.pdbx_description
1 polymer ?
#
loop_
_entity_poly.entity_id
_entity_poly.type
_entity_poly.pdbx_seq_one_letter_code
_entity_poly.pdbx_strand_id
1 'polypeptide(L)'
;MERSGYSGQYHCQCRRFIEEKSASDKPWFLYLATNDIHVPLIRMKDLSEKSGHGLRGDALLSYDWGVGEVMKTLERLGIDENTIVVLSSDNGPVIDDGYKDQAVELLGDHKPAGDLRGGKYSNYEAGTRVPCILRWKKSR
;
A
#
# COMPACT_ATOMS: atom_id res chain seq x y z
N MET A 1 -19.10 -16.47 -2.19
CA MET A 1 -18.32 -16.12 -3.39
C MET A 1 -17.01 -15.55 -2.88
N GLU A 2 -15.98 -16.39 -2.79
CA GLU A 2 -14.67 -16.02 -2.23
C GLU A 2 -13.99 -15.02 -3.16
N ARG A 3 -13.86 -13.78 -2.72
CA ARG A 3 -13.02 -12.78 -3.39
C ARG A 3 -11.57 -12.89 -2.86
N SER A 4 -11.02 -14.10 -2.93
CA SER A 4 -9.60 -14.29 -2.68
C SER A 4 -8.83 -13.87 -3.92
N GLY A 5 -8.35 -12.66 -4.02
CA GLY A 5 -7.42 -12.43 -5.08
C GLY A 5 -7.15 -11.03 -5.61
N TYR A 6 -7.85 -9.97 -5.19
CA TYR A 6 -7.61 -8.67 -5.84
C TYR A 6 -6.21 -8.12 -5.55
N SER A 7 -5.76 -8.07 -4.31
CA SER A 7 -4.40 -7.59 -4.00
C SER A 7 -3.33 -8.50 -4.62
N GLY A 8 -3.46 -9.81 -4.52
CA GLY A 8 -2.52 -10.75 -5.13
C GLY A 8 -2.43 -10.66 -6.66
N GLN A 9 -3.52 -10.35 -7.35
CA GLN A 9 -3.52 -10.20 -8.82
C GLN A 9 -2.77 -8.95 -9.28
N TYR A 10 -2.97 -7.80 -8.62
CA TYR A 10 -2.25 -6.57 -8.96
C TYR A 10 -0.74 -6.71 -8.75
N HIS A 11 -0.32 -7.35 -7.67
CA HIS A 11 1.10 -7.61 -7.42
C HIS A 11 1.70 -8.58 -8.42
N CYS A 12 0.95 -9.58 -8.86
CA CYS A 12 1.39 -10.50 -9.93
C CYS A 12 1.58 -9.77 -11.27
N GLN A 13 0.63 -8.92 -11.64
CA GLN A 13 0.73 -8.11 -12.87
C GLN A 13 1.88 -7.11 -12.80
N CYS A 14 2.07 -6.46 -11.65
CA CYS A 14 3.16 -5.54 -11.41
C CYS A 14 4.52 -6.23 -11.57
N ARG A 15 4.74 -7.37 -10.91
CA ARG A 15 5.97 -8.16 -11.03
C ARG A 15 6.23 -8.56 -12.48
N ARG A 16 5.23 -9.07 -13.17
CA ARG A 16 5.35 -9.43 -14.58
C ARG A 16 5.75 -8.24 -15.45
N PHE A 17 5.13 -7.08 -15.25
CA PHE A 17 5.51 -5.84 -15.95
C PHE A 17 6.98 -5.49 -15.71
N ILE A 18 7.42 -5.50 -14.45
CA ILE A 18 8.81 -5.20 -14.09
C ILE A 18 9.76 -6.20 -14.77
N GLU A 19 9.46 -7.49 -14.73
CA GLU A 19 10.27 -8.55 -15.37
C GLU A 19 10.36 -8.36 -16.90
N GLU A 20 9.23 -8.09 -17.55
CA GLU A 20 9.19 -7.86 -18.99
C GLU A 20 9.94 -6.60 -19.41
N LYS A 21 9.82 -5.50 -18.64
CA LYS A 21 10.44 -4.22 -18.98
C LYS A 21 11.91 -4.15 -18.61
N SER A 22 12.33 -4.81 -17.55
CA SER A 22 13.73 -4.87 -17.16
C SER A 22 14.62 -5.65 -18.13
N ALA A 23 14.03 -6.48 -18.99
CA ALA A 23 14.75 -7.18 -20.05
C ALA A 23 15.10 -6.27 -21.26
N SER A 24 14.70 -5.01 -21.24
CA SER A 24 14.92 -4.02 -22.30
C SER A 24 15.83 -2.90 -21.81
N ASP A 25 16.66 -2.35 -22.71
CA ASP A 25 17.50 -1.17 -22.42
C ASP A 25 16.72 0.15 -22.33
N LYS A 26 15.41 0.11 -22.54
CA LYS A 26 14.56 1.30 -22.48
C LYS A 26 14.17 1.61 -21.06
N PRO A 27 14.17 2.90 -20.63
CA PRO A 27 13.61 3.29 -19.36
C PRO A 27 12.11 3.01 -19.33
N TRP A 28 11.59 2.68 -18.14
CA TRP A 28 10.18 2.44 -17.92
C TRP A 28 9.68 3.22 -16.69
N PHE A 29 8.41 3.43 -16.66
CA PHE A 29 7.70 4.04 -15.55
C PHE A 29 6.50 3.15 -15.18
N LEU A 30 6.34 2.88 -13.90
CA LEU A 30 5.21 2.15 -13.36
C LEU A 30 4.50 3.00 -12.31
N TYR A 31 3.22 3.25 -12.52
CA TYR A 31 2.31 3.78 -11.50
C TYR A 31 1.43 2.63 -11.01
N LEU A 32 1.65 2.22 -9.77
CA LEU A 32 0.91 1.15 -9.12
C LEU A 32 -0.07 1.76 -8.10
N ALA A 33 -1.30 1.99 -8.53
CA ALA A 33 -2.37 2.39 -7.64
C ALA A 33 -3.06 1.14 -7.10
N THR A 34 -2.82 0.83 -5.84
CA THR A 34 -3.52 -0.24 -5.14
C THR A 34 -4.81 0.30 -4.55
N ASN A 35 -5.76 -0.58 -4.30
CA ASN A 35 -6.97 -0.26 -3.55
C ASN A 35 -6.90 -0.72 -2.09
N ASP A 36 -5.72 -1.11 -1.64
CA ASP A 36 -5.51 -1.46 -0.24
C ASP A 36 -5.80 -0.27 0.66
N ILE A 37 -6.39 -0.57 1.80
CA ILE A 37 -6.94 0.34 2.80
C ILE A 37 -8.12 1.22 2.37
N HIS A 38 -8.57 1.14 1.11
CA HIS A 38 -9.85 1.74 0.72
C HIS A 38 -10.99 0.73 0.84
N VAL A 39 -12.16 1.19 1.25
CA VAL A 39 -13.35 0.35 1.36
C VAL A 39 -13.90 -0.05 -0.02
N PRO A 40 -14.50 -1.21 -0.16
CA PRO A 40 -14.58 -2.30 0.82
C PRO A 40 -13.21 -2.91 1.09
N LEU A 41 -12.82 -2.96 2.37
CA LEU A 41 -11.50 -3.45 2.77
C LEU A 41 -11.29 -4.89 2.31
N ILE A 42 -10.18 -5.13 1.65
CA ILE A 42 -9.75 -6.45 1.21
C ILE A 42 -8.41 -6.74 1.88
N ARG A 43 -8.27 -7.94 2.41
CA ARG A 43 -7.02 -8.42 3.00
C ARG A 43 -6.60 -9.73 2.37
N MET A 44 -5.33 -10.02 2.43
CA MET A 44 -4.82 -11.33 2.09
C MET A 44 -5.26 -12.34 3.16
N LYS A 45 -5.67 -13.54 2.73
CA LYS A 45 -6.12 -14.61 3.63
C LYS A 45 -5.08 -14.95 4.69
N ASP A 46 -3.82 -15.02 4.29
CA ASP A 46 -2.70 -15.38 5.17
C ASP A 46 -2.33 -14.28 6.18
N LEU A 47 -2.86 -13.07 6.00
CA LEU A 47 -2.65 -11.92 6.89
C LEU A 47 -3.89 -11.59 7.72
N SER A 48 -4.95 -12.43 7.61
CA SER A 48 -6.17 -12.27 8.39
C SER A 48 -5.89 -12.35 9.89
N GLU A 49 -6.43 -11.38 10.63
CA GLU A 49 -6.36 -11.30 12.10
C GLU A 49 -4.93 -11.15 12.67
N LYS A 50 -3.95 -10.79 11.83
CA LYS A 50 -2.55 -10.66 12.28
C LYS A 50 -2.18 -9.26 12.76
N SER A 51 -2.94 -8.25 12.39
CA SER A 51 -2.65 -6.87 12.77
C SER A 51 -3.00 -6.54 14.23
N GLY A 52 -4.00 -7.20 14.79
CA GLY A 52 -4.62 -6.82 16.06
C GLY A 52 -5.54 -5.59 15.97
N HIS A 53 -5.72 -4.99 14.78
CA HIS A 53 -6.49 -3.79 14.52
C HIS A 53 -7.58 -4.01 13.47
N GLY A 54 -8.20 -5.20 13.53
CA GLY A 54 -9.31 -5.58 12.67
C GLY A 54 -8.98 -5.62 11.18
N LEU A 55 -10.01 -5.58 10.36
CA LEU A 55 -9.90 -5.68 8.91
C LEU A 55 -9.04 -4.55 8.30
N ARG A 56 -9.10 -3.34 8.87
CA ARG A 56 -8.30 -2.19 8.43
C ARG A 56 -6.81 -2.44 8.63
N GLY A 57 -6.41 -2.91 9.81
CA GLY A 57 -5.02 -3.23 10.09
C GLY A 57 -4.50 -4.36 9.20
N ASP A 58 -5.32 -5.39 8.97
CA ASP A 58 -4.96 -6.49 8.07
C ASP A 58 -4.81 -6.03 6.60
N ALA A 59 -5.62 -5.05 6.16
CA ALA A 59 -5.47 -4.44 4.85
C ALA A 59 -4.15 -3.66 4.73
N LEU A 60 -3.72 -2.96 5.79
CA LEU A 60 -2.41 -2.32 5.85
C LEU A 60 -1.26 -3.32 5.76
N LEU A 61 -1.35 -4.46 6.46
CA LEU A 61 -0.36 -5.53 6.33
C LEU A 61 -0.31 -6.09 4.91
N SER A 62 -1.45 -6.17 4.23
CA SER A 62 -1.51 -6.62 2.84
C SER A 62 -0.83 -5.64 1.90
N TYR A 63 -1.02 -4.34 2.12
CA TYR A 63 -0.33 -3.28 1.39
C TYR A 63 1.18 -3.34 1.58
N ASP A 64 1.65 -3.40 2.84
CA ASP A 64 3.07 -3.49 3.16
C ASP A 64 3.73 -4.74 2.55
N TRP A 65 3.05 -5.88 2.62
CA TRP A 65 3.49 -7.09 1.94
C TRP A 65 3.66 -6.87 0.44
N GLY A 66 2.71 -6.20 -0.20
CA GLY A 66 2.76 -5.89 -1.63
C GLY A 66 3.94 -5.02 -2.02
N VAL A 67 4.22 -3.99 -1.24
CA VAL A 67 5.42 -3.15 -1.40
C VAL A 67 6.67 -4.01 -1.28
N GLY A 68 6.72 -4.90 -0.28
CA GLY A 68 7.82 -5.85 -0.09
C GLY A 68 8.07 -6.74 -1.30
N GLU A 69 7.02 -7.23 -1.95
CA GLU A 69 7.13 -8.06 -3.16
C GLU A 69 7.69 -7.29 -4.37
N VAL A 70 7.31 -6.02 -4.52
CA VAL A 70 7.90 -5.13 -5.54
C VAL A 70 9.40 -4.97 -5.28
N MET A 71 9.78 -4.66 -4.03
CA MET A 71 11.17 -4.46 -3.64
C MET A 71 12.02 -5.72 -3.87
N LYS A 72 11.55 -6.89 -3.46
CA LYS A 72 12.20 -8.17 -3.71
C LYS A 72 12.37 -8.46 -5.22
N THR A 73 11.40 -8.05 -6.02
CA THR A 73 11.48 -8.22 -7.47
C THR A 73 12.59 -7.38 -8.08
N LEU A 74 12.70 -6.11 -7.69
CA LEU A 74 13.77 -5.22 -8.14
C LEU A 74 15.15 -5.73 -7.72
N GLU A 75 15.29 -6.20 -6.48
CA GLU A 75 16.54 -6.77 -5.95
C GLU A 75 16.93 -8.07 -6.68
N ARG A 76 15.99 -8.98 -6.88
CA ARG A 76 16.21 -10.23 -7.61
C ARG A 76 16.67 -10.01 -9.04
N LEU A 77 16.18 -8.95 -9.69
CA LEU A 77 16.57 -8.59 -11.06
C LEU A 77 17.84 -7.74 -11.12
N GLY A 78 18.40 -7.34 -9.98
CA GLY A 78 19.60 -6.52 -9.90
C GLY A 78 19.43 -5.09 -10.43
N ILE A 79 18.21 -4.57 -10.44
CA ILE A 79 17.88 -3.23 -10.96
C ILE A 79 17.49 -2.22 -9.87
N ASP A 80 17.50 -2.62 -8.63
CA ASP A 80 17.07 -1.81 -7.48
C ASP A 80 17.99 -0.59 -7.23
N GLU A 81 19.24 -0.64 -7.63
CA GLU A 81 20.18 0.50 -7.56
C GLU A 81 19.89 1.55 -8.63
N ASN A 82 19.32 1.16 -9.75
CA ASN A 82 18.98 2.06 -10.87
C ASN A 82 17.48 2.35 -10.96
N THR A 83 16.73 2.06 -9.91
CA THR A 83 15.29 2.31 -9.85
C THR A 83 14.96 3.24 -8.70
N ILE A 84 14.25 4.32 -9.00
CA ILE A 84 13.66 5.20 -7.98
C ILE A 84 12.30 4.63 -7.61
N VAL A 85 12.08 4.38 -6.33
CA VAL A 85 10.79 3.95 -5.80
C VAL A 85 10.21 5.09 -4.96
N VAL A 86 9.00 5.48 -5.28
CA VAL A 86 8.24 6.49 -4.52
C VAL A 86 6.99 5.83 -3.97
N LEU A 87 6.81 5.90 -2.66
CA LEU A 87 5.63 5.43 -1.95
C LEU A 87 4.89 6.61 -1.36
N SER A 88 3.60 6.71 -1.65
CA SER A 88 2.76 7.78 -1.15
C SER A 88 1.30 7.31 -1.05
N SER A 89 0.43 8.20 -0.59
CA SER A 89 -1.02 8.03 -0.59
C SER A 89 -1.65 9.22 -1.29
N ASP A 90 -2.88 9.07 -1.76
CA ASP A 90 -3.64 10.14 -2.43
C ASP A 90 -4.26 11.14 -1.45
N ASN A 91 -4.63 10.67 -0.26
CA ASN A 91 -5.20 11.50 0.81
C ASN A 91 -4.94 10.89 2.18
N GLY A 92 -5.24 11.67 3.21
CA GLY A 92 -5.18 11.24 4.59
C GLY A 92 -6.24 10.19 4.96
N PRO A 93 -6.15 9.60 6.15
CA PRO A 93 -7.00 8.49 6.55
C PRO A 93 -8.46 8.90 6.75
N VAL A 94 -9.34 7.93 6.54
CA VAL A 94 -10.72 7.93 7.03
C VAL A 94 -10.95 6.62 7.79
N ILE A 95 -11.58 6.69 8.94
CA ILE A 95 -11.86 5.52 9.78
C ILE A 95 -13.28 5.05 9.55
N ASP A 96 -14.23 5.98 9.59
CA ASP A 96 -15.66 5.74 9.34
C ASP A 96 -16.08 6.42 8.03
N ASP A 97 -16.33 5.62 7.02
CA ASP A 97 -16.86 6.06 5.73
C ASP A 97 -18.20 5.38 5.38
N GLY A 98 -18.90 4.91 6.42
CA GLY A 98 -20.25 4.33 6.36
C GLY A 98 -20.29 2.84 6.04
N TYR A 99 -19.15 2.14 5.98
CA TYR A 99 -19.11 0.69 5.84
C TYR A 99 -19.26 -0.02 7.19
N LYS A 100 -19.97 -1.13 7.18
CA LYS A 100 -20.17 -1.99 8.36
C LYS A 100 -19.03 -3.02 8.46
N ASP A 101 -17.80 -2.54 8.62
CA ASP A 101 -16.58 -3.33 8.68
C ASP A 101 -15.91 -3.31 10.06
N GLN A 102 -16.55 -2.68 11.04
CA GLN A 102 -16.05 -2.50 12.40
C GLN A 102 -14.69 -1.77 12.46
N ALA A 103 -14.42 -0.89 11.49
CA ALA A 103 -13.15 -0.19 11.41
C ALA A 103 -12.91 0.73 12.63
N VAL A 104 -13.96 1.32 13.17
CA VAL A 104 -13.89 2.15 14.39
C VAL A 104 -13.74 1.29 15.64
N GLU A 105 -14.58 0.27 15.78
CA GLU A 105 -14.66 -0.59 16.98
C GLU A 105 -13.37 -1.41 17.17
N LEU A 106 -12.75 -1.85 16.08
CA LEU A 106 -11.55 -2.68 16.11
C LEU A 106 -10.24 -1.90 15.94
N LEU A 107 -10.32 -0.56 15.90
CA LEU A 107 -9.14 0.30 15.71
C LEU A 107 -8.13 0.17 16.86
N GLY A 108 -8.62 -0.10 18.08
CA GLY A 108 -7.80 -0.15 19.27
C GLY A 108 -7.17 1.22 19.58
N ASP A 109 -5.90 1.21 19.91
CA ASP A 109 -5.09 2.41 20.19
C ASP A 109 -4.39 2.98 18.95
N HIS A 110 -4.62 2.38 17.77
CA HIS A 110 -4.03 2.85 16.52
C HIS A 110 -4.58 4.22 16.13
N LYS A 111 -3.68 5.16 15.85
CA LYS A 111 -3.97 6.52 15.40
C LYS A 111 -3.52 6.69 13.95
N PRO A 112 -4.39 6.48 12.94
CA PRO A 112 -4.00 6.52 11.53
C PRO A 112 -3.37 7.84 11.08
N ALA A 113 -3.74 8.95 11.69
CA ALA A 113 -3.17 10.28 11.42
C ALA A 113 -2.12 10.71 12.46
N GLY A 114 -1.78 9.87 13.43
CA GLY A 114 -0.95 10.27 14.57
C GLY A 114 -1.61 11.42 15.34
N ASP A 115 -0.85 12.49 15.61
CA ASP A 115 -1.32 13.68 16.31
C ASP A 115 -1.84 14.78 15.36
N LEU A 116 -1.89 14.51 14.05
CA LEU A 116 -2.38 15.48 13.07
C LEU A 116 -3.90 15.61 13.16
N ARG A 117 -4.39 16.85 13.09
CA ARG A 117 -5.82 17.17 13.13
C ARG A 117 -6.50 16.82 11.80
N GLY A 118 -7.70 16.24 11.88
CA GLY A 118 -8.57 15.97 10.73
C GLY A 118 -8.34 14.59 10.13
N GLY A 119 -8.63 14.46 8.87
CA GLY A 119 -8.56 13.24 8.07
C GLY A 119 -9.04 13.52 6.66
N LYS A 120 -9.29 12.48 5.86
CA LYS A 120 -9.91 12.59 4.54
C LYS A 120 -11.13 13.53 4.60
N TYR A 121 -11.40 14.27 3.56
CA TYR A 121 -12.47 15.30 3.44
C TYR A 121 -12.23 16.59 4.24
N SER A 122 -11.09 16.75 4.92
CA SER A 122 -10.75 17.98 5.61
C SER A 122 -9.56 18.68 5.00
N ASN A 123 -9.51 20.01 5.15
CA ASN A 123 -8.35 20.82 4.76
C ASN A 123 -7.26 20.87 5.85
N TYR A 124 -7.43 20.12 6.93
CA TYR A 124 -6.42 19.99 7.97
C TYR A 124 -5.28 19.06 7.55
N GLU A 125 -4.16 19.15 8.27
CA GLU A 125 -2.96 18.41 7.92
C GLU A 125 -3.19 16.89 7.78
N ALA A 126 -3.98 16.29 8.65
CA ALA A 126 -4.29 14.87 8.54
C ALA A 126 -5.06 14.48 7.27
N GLY A 127 -5.70 15.43 6.58
CA GLY A 127 -6.39 15.20 5.31
C GLY A 127 -5.47 15.26 4.09
N THR A 128 -4.38 16.03 4.17
CA THR A 128 -3.54 16.38 3.01
C THR A 128 -2.07 16.01 3.17
N ARG A 129 -1.56 15.95 4.40
CA ARG A 129 -0.19 15.59 4.70
C ARG A 129 -0.02 14.08 4.73
N VAL A 130 0.13 13.49 3.55
CA VAL A 130 0.34 12.06 3.37
C VAL A 130 1.81 11.69 3.48
N PRO A 131 2.14 10.44 3.82
CA PRO A 131 3.51 9.93 3.75
C PRO A 131 4.06 10.08 2.32
N CYS A 132 5.33 10.44 2.22
CA CYS A 132 6.07 10.38 0.97
C CYS A 132 7.45 9.79 1.25
N ILE A 133 7.65 8.56 0.83
CA ILE A 133 8.89 7.81 1.03
C ILE A 133 9.56 7.64 -0.32
N LEU A 134 10.78 8.12 -0.45
CA LEU A 134 11.60 7.96 -1.65
C LEU A 134 12.79 7.08 -1.35
N ARG A 135 12.97 6.05 -2.16
CA ARG A 135 14.13 5.16 -2.11
C ARG A 135 14.86 5.16 -3.43
N TRP A 136 16.16 5.43 -3.36
CA TRP A 136 17.09 5.28 -4.47
C TRP A 136 18.45 4.83 -3.92
N LYS A 137 18.84 3.62 -4.27
CA LYS A 137 20.05 2.99 -3.72
C LYS A 137 21.35 3.40 -4.40
N LYS A 138 21.29 4.07 -5.55
CA LYS A 138 22.50 4.44 -6.28
C LYS A 138 23.38 5.32 -5.39
N SER A 139 24.35 4.71 -4.73
CA SER A 139 25.44 5.43 -4.05
C SER A 139 26.28 6.12 -5.12
N ARG A 140 26.57 7.38 -4.89
CA ARG A 140 27.54 8.13 -5.67
C ARG A 140 28.95 7.62 -5.36
#